data_1a48e4f7e50a30213fcfacbcfbb7021e
#
_entry.id   1a48e4f7e50a30213fcfacbcfbb7021e
#
_cell.length_a   1.000
_cell.length_b   1.000
_cell.length_c   1.000
_cell.angle_alpha   90.00
_cell.angle_beta   90.00
_cell.angle_gamma   90.00
#
_symmetry.space_group_name_H-M   'P 1'
#
loop_
_entity.id
_entity.type
_entity.pdbx_description
1 polymer ?
#
loop_
_entity_poly.entity_id
_entity_poly.type
_entity_poly.pdbx_seq_one_letter_code
_entity_poly.pdbx_strand_id
1 'polypeptide(L)'
;MQLFDLTDRVAVVTGTAQGMGRAMALAFAEAGAHVMLLDRNAAGNEATAHEITQLGRRALPLSCDISDFAEIDRVYAALDAEFGRIDILGNVAGEAVAGPAEDMRIADVQQTFHNLVISRFYCTQAAGRRMLARGRGSIMSIGSIAGVTSLARHQAVYGMAMASVIHMTKELSTEWSSRGVRVNAILPAQVWNAGLEARAQVDPHLRDTFLYGIPIGRFGHPDDIRGLAVWLASDSASFITGAIVPMDGGNLAKNGGGGYLAPIIERASARE
;
A
#
# COMPACT_ATOMS: atom_id res chain seq x y z
N MET A 1 -18.63 -8.80 20.36
CA MET A 1 -17.34 -8.78 19.63
C MET A 1 -17.49 -7.80 18.48
N GLN A 2 -16.73 -6.72 18.48
CA GLN A 2 -16.77 -5.73 17.40
C GLN A 2 -15.84 -6.22 16.28
N LEU A 3 -16.39 -6.55 15.11
CA LEU A 3 -15.61 -6.88 13.91
C LEU A 3 -14.70 -5.68 13.57
N PHE A 4 -13.48 -5.94 13.16
CA PHE A 4 -12.52 -4.91 12.75
C PHE A 4 -12.01 -3.98 13.88
N ASP A 5 -12.16 -4.39 15.15
CA ASP A 5 -11.65 -3.67 16.30
C ASP A 5 -10.11 -3.74 16.35
N LEU A 6 -9.47 -2.56 16.44
CA LEU A 6 -8.02 -2.41 16.61
C LEU A 6 -7.67 -1.67 17.92
N THR A 7 -8.61 -1.60 18.87
CA THR A 7 -8.41 -0.91 20.14
C THR A 7 -7.10 -1.34 20.80
N ASP A 8 -6.31 -0.35 21.20
CA ASP A 8 -5.02 -0.47 21.87
C ASP A 8 -3.93 -1.23 21.07
N ARG A 9 -4.15 -1.52 19.77
CA ARG A 9 -3.08 -1.99 18.89
C ARG A 9 -2.17 -0.84 18.50
N VAL A 10 -0.93 -1.16 18.19
CA VAL A 10 0.07 -0.20 17.70
C VAL A 10 0.36 -0.51 16.23
N ALA A 11 0.07 0.46 15.38
CA ALA A 11 0.33 0.41 13.95
C ALA A 11 1.55 1.29 13.59
N VAL A 12 2.37 0.81 12.68
CA VAL A 12 3.39 1.59 11.98
C VAL A 12 2.97 1.68 10.52
N VAL A 13 2.91 2.89 9.97
CA VAL A 13 2.57 3.10 8.56
C VAL A 13 3.62 3.99 7.91
N THR A 14 4.10 3.62 6.73
CA THR A 14 5.02 4.42 5.93
C THR A 14 4.29 5.19 4.83
N GLY A 15 4.74 6.41 4.49
CA GLY A 15 4.12 7.24 3.46
C GLY A 15 2.84 7.93 3.92
N THR A 16 2.83 8.43 5.16
CA THR A 16 1.61 8.89 5.86
C THR A 16 1.27 10.35 5.67
N ALA A 17 2.09 11.13 5.00
CA ALA A 17 1.80 12.54 4.75
C ALA A 17 0.63 12.75 3.77
N GLN A 18 0.33 11.78 2.91
CA GLN A 18 -0.71 11.89 1.87
C GLN A 18 -1.17 10.52 1.34
N GLY A 19 -2.17 10.52 0.48
CA GLY A 19 -2.59 9.37 -0.31
C GLY A 19 -3.00 8.16 0.52
N MET A 20 -2.68 6.97 0.02
CA MET A 20 -3.08 5.69 0.65
C MET A 20 -2.45 5.48 2.02
N GLY A 21 -1.21 5.96 2.26
CA GLY A 21 -0.57 5.84 3.58
C GLY A 21 -1.30 6.65 4.65
N ARG A 22 -1.67 7.90 4.33
CA ARG A 22 -2.50 8.72 5.19
C ARG A 22 -3.87 8.08 5.44
N ALA A 23 -4.54 7.63 4.38
CA ALA A 23 -5.86 7.00 4.49
C ALA A 23 -5.82 5.73 5.36
N MET A 24 -4.77 4.91 5.22
CA MET A 24 -4.54 3.72 6.04
C MET A 24 -4.30 4.07 7.50
N ALA A 25 -3.45 5.06 7.79
CA ALA A 25 -3.15 5.51 9.14
C ALA A 25 -4.39 6.01 9.88
N LEU A 26 -5.20 6.85 9.22
CA LEU A 26 -6.47 7.34 9.75
C LEU A 26 -7.46 6.20 9.99
N ALA A 27 -7.60 5.25 9.07
CA ALA A 27 -8.48 4.12 9.22
C ALA A 27 -8.11 3.23 10.42
N PHE A 28 -6.81 3.02 10.66
CA PHE A 28 -6.37 2.29 11.85
C PHE A 28 -6.69 3.03 13.14
N ALA A 29 -6.52 4.37 13.16
CA ALA A 29 -6.85 5.19 14.31
C ALA A 29 -8.35 5.19 14.61
N GLU A 30 -9.20 5.32 13.60
CA GLU A 30 -10.66 5.24 13.72
C GLU A 30 -11.12 3.87 14.23
N ALA A 31 -10.42 2.80 13.85
CA ALA A 31 -10.66 1.45 14.35
C ALA A 31 -10.08 1.23 15.76
N GLY A 32 -9.41 2.21 16.37
CA GLY A 32 -8.95 2.18 17.75
C GLY A 32 -7.44 2.02 17.96
N ALA A 33 -6.64 1.95 16.90
CA ALA A 33 -5.18 1.79 17.03
C ALA A 33 -4.47 3.10 17.37
N HIS A 34 -3.33 2.99 18.06
CA HIS A 34 -2.29 4.03 18.12
C HIS A 34 -1.40 3.91 16.89
N VAL A 35 -0.88 5.02 16.36
CA VAL A 35 -0.17 4.99 15.09
C VAL A 35 1.17 5.72 15.18
N MET A 36 2.25 5.04 14.79
CA MET A 36 3.50 5.68 14.40
C MET A 36 3.45 5.95 12.89
N LEU A 37 3.70 7.20 12.52
CA LEU A 37 3.60 7.70 11.16
C LEU A 37 4.99 8.02 10.62
N LEU A 38 5.34 7.46 9.48
CA LEU A 38 6.65 7.64 8.85
C LEU A 38 6.50 8.27 7.47
N ASP A 39 7.08 9.45 7.28
CA ASP A 39 7.13 10.11 5.98
C ASP A 39 8.33 11.06 5.91
N ARG A 40 8.84 11.34 4.72
CA ARG A 40 9.87 12.37 4.47
C ARG A 40 9.29 13.78 4.60
N ASN A 41 8.01 13.95 4.28
CA ASN A 41 7.30 15.21 4.42
C ASN A 41 6.81 15.37 5.87
N ALA A 42 7.64 16.00 6.70
CA ALA A 42 7.34 16.20 8.12
C ALA A 42 6.02 16.98 8.33
N ALA A 43 5.77 18.04 7.55
CA ALA A 43 4.58 18.87 7.74
C ALA A 43 3.27 18.10 7.45
N GLY A 44 3.23 17.34 6.34
CA GLY A 44 2.07 16.50 6.01
C GLY A 44 1.89 15.35 7.02
N ASN A 45 3.00 14.83 7.54
CA ASN A 45 3.00 13.78 8.55
C ASN A 45 2.41 14.28 9.89
N GLU A 46 2.82 15.47 10.33
CA GLU A 46 2.26 16.14 11.52
C GLU A 46 0.78 16.45 11.37
N ALA A 47 0.34 16.90 10.18
CA ALA A 47 -1.08 17.14 9.93
C ALA A 47 -1.92 15.87 10.10
N THR A 48 -1.43 14.73 9.58
CA THR A 48 -2.09 13.44 9.76
C THR A 48 -2.10 12.99 11.23
N ALA A 49 -0.99 13.21 11.96
CA ALA A 49 -0.90 12.90 13.38
C ALA A 49 -1.89 13.74 14.21
N HIS A 50 -2.05 15.01 13.86
CA HIS A 50 -3.03 15.88 14.52
C HIS A 50 -4.47 15.34 14.39
N GLU A 51 -4.86 14.89 13.19
CA GLU A 51 -6.18 14.28 12.97
C GLU A 51 -6.36 13.00 13.80
N ILE A 52 -5.32 12.15 13.91
CA ILE A 52 -5.35 10.94 14.73
C ILE A 52 -5.52 11.28 16.22
N THR A 53 -4.86 12.32 16.70
CA THR A 53 -4.99 12.75 18.11
C THR A 53 -6.41 13.28 18.39
N GLN A 54 -7.04 13.92 17.43
CA GLN A 54 -8.47 14.34 17.56
C GLN A 54 -9.42 13.15 17.68
N LEU A 55 -9.04 11.97 17.15
CA LEU A 55 -9.80 10.72 17.34
C LEU A 55 -9.54 10.08 18.73
N GLY A 56 -8.76 10.73 19.60
CA GLY A 56 -8.42 10.23 20.93
C GLY A 56 -7.38 9.12 20.92
N ARG A 57 -6.57 9.00 19.87
CA ARG A 57 -5.50 8.00 19.74
C ARG A 57 -4.13 8.65 19.83
N ARG A 58 -3.14 7.87 20.31
CA ARG A 58 -1.75 8.35 20.32
C ARG A 58 -1.22 8.28 18.89
N ALA A 59 -0.55 9.35 18.47
CA ALA A 59 0.12 9.46 17.18
C ALA A 59 1.59 9.85 17.42
N LEU A 60 2.52 9.17 16.75
CA LEU A 60 3.94 9.49 16.78
C LEU A 60 4.43 9.77 15.35
N PRO A 61 4.37 11.02 14.88
CA PRO A 61 4.90 11.39 13.58
C PRO A 61 6.43 11.49 13.65
N LEU A 62 7.11 10.79 12.75
CA LEU A 62 8.58 10.84 12.62
C LEU A 62 8.95 11.07 11.15
N SER A 63 9.84 12.04 10.91
CA SER A 63 10.47 12.15 9.59
C SER A 63 11.37 10.94 9.37
N CYS A 64 11.17 10.25 8.24
CA CYS A 64 11.92 9.06 7.90
C CYS A 64 11.99 8.87 6.38
N ASP A 65 13.20 8.82 5.84
CA ASP A 65 13.44 8.26 4.51
C ASP A 65 13.66 6.75 4.67
N ILE A 66 12.72 5.95 4.21
CA ILE A 66 12.84 4.48 4.30
C ILE A 66 13.98 3.92 3.44
N SER A 67 14.57 4.69 2.55
CA SER A 67 15.77 4.28 1.81
C SER A 67 17.06 4.40 2.64
N ASP A 68 17.01 5.07 3.77
CA ASP A 68 18.10 5.11 4.76
C ASP A 68 17.82 4.14 5.91
N PHE A 69 18.60 3.06 5.97
CA PHE A 69 18.43 2.02 6.99
C PHE A 69 18.72 2.51 8.41
N ALA A 70 19.63 3.49 8.57
CA ALA A 70 19.91 4.09 9.88
C ALA A 70 18.68 4.88 10.38
N GLU A 71 17.95 5.55 9.49
CA GLU A 71 16.70 6.19 9.86
C GLU A 71 15.62 5.18 10.24
N ILE A 72 15.52 4.04 9.54
CA ILE A 72 14.62 2.95 9.93
C ILE A 72 14.97 2.44 11.33
N ASP A 73 16.23 2.18 11.61
CA ASP A 73 16.68 1.73 12.96
C ASP A 73 16.32 2.76 14.04
N ARG A 74 16.54 4.04 13.76
CA ARG A 74 16.20 5.14 14.66
C ARG A 74 14.70 5.20 14.97
N VAL A 75 13.84 5.10 13.97
CA VAL A 75 12.38 5.18 14.19
C VAL A 75 11.84 3.94 14.89
N TYR A 76 12.41 2.76 14.66
CA TYR A 76 12.01 1.56 15.40
C TYR A 76 12.52 1.58 16.86
N ALA A 77 13.64 2.21 17.15
CA ALA A 77 14.06 2.48 18.54
C ALA A 77 13.10 3.45 19.25
N ALA A 78 12.62 4.49 18.55
CA ALA A 78 11.59 5.38 19.06
C ALA A 78 10.25 4.67 19.27
N LEU A 79 9.86 3.75 18.39
CA LEU A 79 8.70 2.89 18.59
C LEU A 79 8.79 2.10 19.89
N ASP A 80 9.93 1.46 20.13
CA ASP A 80 10.16 0.66 21.34
C ASP A 80 10.07 1.52 22.60
N ALA A 81 10.63 2.73 22.58
CA ALA A 81 10.58 3.66 23.71
C ALA A 81 9.18 4.20 23.99
N GLU A 82 8.40 4.52 22.93
CA GLU A 82 7.08 5.17 23.05
C GLU A 82 5.95 4.17 23.29
N PHE A 83 5.96 3.04 22.57
CA PHE A 83 4.85 2.08 22.59
C PHE A 83 5.23 0.71 23.14
N GLY A 84 6.51 0.33 23.11
CA GLY A 84 7.00 -0.97 23.55
C GLY A 84 6.50 -2.17 22.73
N ARG A 85 5.78 -1.93 21.65
CA ARG A 85 5.19 -2.98 20.81
C ARG A 85 4.85 -2.50 19.41
N ILE A 86 4.71 -3.45 18.51
CA ILE A 86 4.07 -3.28 17.20
C ILE A 86 3.13 -4.45 16.93
N ASP A 87 1.93 -4.16 16.44
CA ASP A 87 0.90 -5.15 16.07
C ASP A 87 0.61 -5.15 14.57
N ILE A 88 0.77 -3.99 13.92
CA ILE A 88 0.40 -3.78 12.52
C ILE A 88 1.53 -3.02 11.81
N LEU A 89 1.93 -3.49 10.61
CA LEU A 89 2.79 -2.73 9.70
C LEU A 89 2.08 -2.52 8.36
N GLY A 90 2.00 -1.26 7.94
CA GLY A 90 1.59 -0.84 6.60
C GLY A 90 2.76 -0.30 5.78
N ASN A 91 3.33 -1.09 4.88
CA ASN A 91 4.37 -0.66 3.95
C ASN A 91 3.72 0.01 2.72
N VAL A 92 3.65 1.33 2.70
CA VAL A 92 3.05 2.11 1.60
C VAL A 92 4.09 2.94 0.86
N ALA A 93 5.03 3.57 1.56
CA ALA A 93 6.04 4.44 0.97
C ALA A 93 6.89 3.74 -0.09
N GLY A 94 7.37 4.53 -1.02
CA GLY A 94 8.30 4.14 -2.07
C GLY A 94 7.90 4.72 -3.42
N GLU A 95 8.90 4.99 -4.23
CA GLU A 95 8.78 5.57 -5.57
C GLU A 95 9.67 4.82 -6.56
N ALA A 96 9.32 4.89 -7.84
CA ALA A 96 10.03 4.25 -8.93
C ALA A 96 10.39 5.25 -10.00
N VAL A 97 11.47 4.97 -10.73
CA VAL A 97 11.78 5.63 -11.99
C VAL A 97 11.06 4.88 -13.11
N ALA A 98 10.37 5.60 -13.99
CA ALA A 98 9.71 5.07 -15.19
C ALA A 98 10.40 5.59 -16.46
N GLY A 99 10.44 4.76 -17.48
CA GLY A 99 11.04 5.10 -18.77
C GLY A 99 11.07 3.89 -19.73
N PRO A 100 11.39 4.10 -21.02
CA PRO A 100 11.61 3.03 -21.98
C PRO A 100 12.66 2.03 -21.45
N ALA A 101 12.36 0.74 -21.54
CA ALA A 101 13.21 -0.29 -20.93
C ALA A 101 14.63 -0.31 -21.52
N GLU A 102 14.74 -0.05 -22.83
CA GLU A 102 16.00 0.00 -23.57
C GLU A 102 16.91 1.16 -23.16
N ASP A 103 16.33 2.25 -22.64
CA ASP A 103 17.04 3.46 -22.22
C ASP A 103 17.24 3.55 -20.70
N MET A 104 16.69 2.61 -19.94
CA MET A 104 16.73 2.63 -18.48
C MET A 104 18.16 2.45 -17.96
N ARG A 105 18.67 3.44 -17.24
CA ARG A 105 20.01 3.34 -16.62
C ARG A 105 19.98 2.30 -15.49
N ILE A 106 21.03 1.51 -15.38
CA ILE A 106 21.13 0.50 -14.28
C ILE A 106 21.05 1.15 -12.89
N ALA A 107 21.56 2.37 -12.73
CA ALA A 107 21.43 3.12 -11.48
C ALA A 107 19.94 3.38 -11.11
N ASP A 108 19.09 3.70 -12.09
CA ASP A 108 17.65 3.92 -11.86
C ASP A 108 16.92 2.60 -11.52
N VAL A 109 17.37 1.48 -12.13
CA VAL A 109 16.91 0.13 -11.75
C VAL A 109 17.26 -0.16 -10.29
N GLN A 110 18.52 0.04 -9.92
CA GLN A 110 19.00 -0.18 -8.55
C GLN A 110 18.25 0.69 -7.54
N GLN A 111 18.07 1.99 -7.85
CA GLN A 111 17.33 2.91 -7.00
C GLN A 111 15.87 2.48 -6.82
N THR A 112 15.19 2.05 -7.87
CA THR A 112 13.81 1.57 -7.82
C THR A 112 13.70 0.32 -6.94
N PHE A 113 14.61 -0.64 -7.09
CA PHE A 113 14.65 -1.83 -6.24
C PHE A 113 15.00 -1.49 -4.79
N HIS A 114 15.95 -0.60 -4.58
CA HIS A 114 16.28 -0.14 -3.23
C HIS A 114 15.06 0.45 -2.53
N ASN A 115 14.35 1.39 -3.17
CA ASN A 115 13.19 2.06 -2.59
C ASN A 115 11.98 1.13 -2.38
N LEU A 116 11.66 0.29 -3.37
CA LEU A 116 10.41 -0.47 -3.36
C LEU A 116 10.53 -1.87 -2.79
N VAL A 117 11.72 -2.46 -2.83
CA VAL A 117 11.93 -3.85 -2.42
C VAL A 117 12.78 -3.92 -1.17
N ILE A 118 14.03 -3.43 -1.24
CA ILE A 118 15.00 -3.62 -0.15
C ILE A 118 14.58 -2.83 1.10
N SER A 119 14.19 -1.56 0.96
CA SER A 119 13.74 -0.73 2.07
C SER A 119 12.47 -1.29 2.73
N ARG A 120 11.51 -1.75 1.93
CA ARG A 120 10.30 -2.39 2.46
C ARG A 120 10.60 -3.72 3.15
N PHE A 121 11.54 -4.51 2.61
CA PHE A 121 12.00 -5.71 3.28
C PHE A 121 12.63 -5.36 4.64
N TYR A 122 13.47 -4.31 4.70
CA TYR A 122 14.12 -3.90 5.94
C TYR A 122 13.10 -3.41 7.00
N CYS A 123 12.12 -2.60 6.61
CA CYS A 123 11.01 -2.23 7.48
C CYS A 123 10.22 -3.46 7.97
N THR A 124 9.95 -4.41 7.05
CA THR A 124 9.26 -5.66 7.38
C THR A 124 10.07 -6.52 8.34
N GLN A 125 11.37 -6.61 8.15
CA GLN A 125 12.28 -7.36 9.03
C GLN A 125 12.33 -6.74 10.44
N ALA A 126 12.43 -5.40 10.53
CA ALA A 126 12.45 -4.68 11.80
C ALA A 126 11.15 -4.87 12.61
N ALA A 127 9.99 -4.77 11.93
CA ALA A 127 8.68 -5.08 12.52
C ALA A 127 8.56 -6.56 12.87
N GLY A 128 8.93 -7.43 11.93
CA GLY A 128 8.80 -8.87 12.05
C GLY A 128 9.54 -9.44 13.26
N ARG A 129 10.77 -8.98 13.53
CA ARG A 129 11.54 -9.38 14.73
C ARG A 129 10.73 -9.14 16.02
N ARG A 130 10.07 -7.99 16.14
CA ARG A 130 9.26 -7.61 17.29
C ARG A 130 7.96 -8.41 17.38
N MET A 131 7.27 -8.57 16.24
CA MET A 131 6.03 -9.33 16.15
C MET A 131 6.26 -10.82 16.45
N LEU A 132 7.32 -11.42 15.89
CA LEU A 132 7.69 -12.81 16.10
C LEU A 132 8.08 -13.11 17.56
N ALA A 133 8.78 -12.19 18.22
CA ALA A 133 9.11 -12.31 19.66
C ALA A 133 7.84 -12.31 20.52
N ARG A 134 6.76 -11.68 20.06
CA ARG A 134 5.46 -11.63 20.75
C ARG A 134 4.47 -12.71 20.28
N GLY A 135 4.76 -13.43 19.21
CA GLY A 135 3.85 -14.42 18.64
C GLY A 135 2.59 -13.82 17.99
N ARG A 136 2.61 -12.54 17.62
CA ARG A 136 1.45 -11.87 17.02
C ARG A 136 1.85 -10.69 16.14
N GLY A 137 1.24 -10.58 14.95
CA GLY A 137 1.41 -9.42 14.08
C GLY A 137 0.62 -9.53 12.77
N SER A 138 0.38 -8.38 12.14
CA SER A 138 -0.19 -8.28 10.79
C SER A 138 0.62 -7.30 9.97
N ILE A 139 1.18 -7.77 8.88
CA ILE A 139 1.97 -6.97 7.93
C ILE A 139 1.22 -6.90 6.61
N MET A 140 1.11 -5.71 6.06
CA MET A 140 0.56 -5.51 4.72
C MET A 140 1.45 -4.58 3.91
N SER A 141 1.74 -4.99 2.68
CA SER A 141 2.52 -4.19 1.73
C SER A 141 1.65 -3.74 0.57
N ILE A 142 1.79 -2.49 0.16
CA ILE A 142 1.17 -2.02 -1.07
C ILE A 142 2.04 -2.47 -2.24
N GLY A 143 1.52 -3.43 -2.98
CA GLY A 143 2.05 -3.84 -4.26
C GLY A 143 1.43 -3.03 -5.40
N SER A 144 1.25 -3.66 -6.53
CA SER A 144 0.53 -3.11 -7.69
C SER A 144 0.03 -4.24 -8.59
N ILE A 145 -1.03 -4.01 -9.34
CA ILE A 145 -1.41 -4.91 -10.45
C ILE A 145 -0.27 -5.08 -11.46
N ALA A 146 0.66 -4.10 -11.57
CA ALA A 146 1.86 -4.20 -12.39
C ALA A 146 2.78 -5.38 -12.01
N GLY A 147 2.68 -5.92 -10.80
CA GLY A 147 3.43 -7.09 -10.37
C GLY A 147 2.86 -8.43 -10.83
N VAL A 148 1.63 -8.44 -11.37
CA VAL A 148 0.94 -9.64 -11.86
C VAL A 148 0.56 -9.57 -13.33
N THR A 149 0.57 -8.37 -13.92
CA THR A 149 0.27 -8.16 -15.35
C THR A 149 1.13 -7.04 -15.91
N SER A 150 1.30 -6.99 -17.24
CA SER A 150 1.96 -5.88 -17.91
C SER A 150 1.00 -4.72 -18.11
N LEU A 151 1.45 -3.50 -17.81
CA LEU A 151 0.69 -2.28 -18.03
C LEU A 151 1.01 -1.60 -19.37
N ALA A 152 2.06 -2.04 -20.09
CA ALA A 152 2.56 -1.44 -21.35
C ALA A 152 2.75 0.09 -21.28
N ARG A 153 3.36 0.60 -20.21
CA ARG A 153 3.46 2.04 -19.91
C ARG A 153 4.87 2.45 -19.47
N HIS A 154 5.91 1.88 -20.07
CA HIS A 154 7.31 2.13 -19.68
C HIS A 154 7.58 1.86 -18.18
N GLN A 155 6.98 0.80 -17.64
CA GLN A 155 7.06 0.46 -16.21
C GLN A 155 7.68 -0.92 -15.96
N ALA A 156 8.58 -1.38 -16.84
CA ALA A 156 9.20 -2.69 -16.71
C ALA A 156 9.87 -2.89 -15.34
N VAL A 157 10.71 -1.93 -14.91
CA VAL A 157 11.43 -1.99 -13.64
C VAL A 157 10.47 -1.91 -12.44
N TYR A 158 9.47 -1.05 -12.52
CA TYR A 158 8.42 -0.98 -11.49
C TYR A 158 7.66 -2.31 -11.36
N GLY A 159 7.26 -2.90 -12.49
CA GLY A 159 6.58 -4.21 -12.51
C GLY A 159 7.42 -5.31 -11.88
N MET A 160 8.72 -5.36 -12.20
CA MET A 160 9.68 -6.29 -11.57
C MET A 160 9.75 -6.09 -10.06
N ALA A 161 9.85 -4.84 -9.59
CA ALA A 161 9.89 -4.52 -8.16
C ALA A 161 8.58 -4.92 -7.47
N MET A 162 7.42 -4.66 -8.08
CA MET A 162 6.13 -5.05 -7.52
C MET A 162 5.92 -6.57 -7.50
N ALA A 163 6.42 -7.31 -8.49
CA ALA A 163 6.45 -8.77 -8.47
C ALA A 163 7.32 -9.29 -7.31
N SER A 164 8.45 -8.63 -7.03
CA SER A 164 9.30 -8.96 -5.87
C SER A 164 8.55 -8.75 -4.54
N VAL A 165 7.79 -7.66 -4.38
CA VAL A 165 6.96 -7.41 -3.18
C VAL A 165 5.88 -8.49 -3.02
N ILE A 166 5.26 -8.92 -4.12
CA ILE A 166 4.26 -10.01 -4.12
C ILE A 166 4.91 -11.32 -3.66
N HIS A 167 6.08 -11.65 -4.19
CA HIS A 167 6.77 -12.90 -3.82
C HIS A 167 7.27 -12.85 -2.38
N MET A 168 7.88 -11.74 -1.95
CA MET A 168 8.25 -11.50 -0.55
C MET A 168 7.07 -11.74 0.41
N THR A 169 5.87 -11.28 0.04
CA THR A 169 4.66 -11.50 0.84
C THR A 169 4.37 -12.99 1.01
N LYS A 170 4.47 -13.78 -0.06
CA LYS A 170 4.24 -15.24 -0.02
C LYS A 170 5.28 -15.96 0.85
N GLU A 171 6.56 -15.67 0.63
CA GLU A 171 7.66 -16.32 1.38
C GLU A 171 7.55 -16.01 2.87
N LEU A 172 7.44 -14.72 3.26
CA LEU A 172 7.35 -14.35 4.67
C LEU A 172 6.05 -14.85 5.33
N SER A 173 4.96 -15.00 4.58
CA SER A 173 3.73 -15.58 5.11
C SER A 173 3.92 -17.04 5.50
N THR A 174 4.62 -17.82 4.71
CA THR A 174 4.88 -19.23 4.98
C THR A 174 5.89 -19.44 6.11
N GLU A 175 6.92 -18.58 6.19
CA GLU A 175 7.93 -18.64 7.26
C GLU A 175 7.38 -18.21 8.64
N TRP A 176 6.42 -17.25 8.68
CA TRP A 176 6.07 -16.57 9.92
C TRP A 176 4.68 -16.91 10.48
N SER A 177 3.77 -17.48 9.67
CA SER A 177 2.39 -17.72 10.08
C SER A 177 2.25 -18.70 11.25
N SER A 178 3.06 -19.77 11.28
CA SER A 178 3.09 -20.71 12.43
C SER A 178 3.60 -20.07 13.73
N ARG A 179 4.23 -18.89 13.61
CA ARG A 179 4.76 -18.10 14.72
C ARG A 179 3.86 -16.88 15.02
N GLY A 180 2.62 -16.86 14.49
CA GLY A 180 1.59 -15.87 14.81
C GLY A 180 1.66 -14.56 14.01
N VAL A 181 2.47 -14.46 12.95
CA VAL A 181 2.57 -13.25 12.12
C VAL A 181 1.98 -13.51 10.73
N ARG A 182 0.98 -12.71 10.35
CA ARG A 182 0.35 -12.75 9.03
C ARG A 182 0.98 -11.70 8.11
N VAL A 183 1.19 -12.07 6.84
CA VAL A 183 1.77 -11.16 5.84
C VAL A 183 0.91 -11.21 4.58
N ASN A 184 0.41 -10.06 4.14
CA ASN A 184 -0.47 -9.92 2.98
C ASN A 184 -0.05 -8.75 2.10
N ALA A 185 -0.52 -8.69 0.86
CA ALA A 185 -0.31 -7.56 -0.03
C ALA A 185 -1.65 -7.06 -0.61
N ILE A 186 -1.75 -5.75 -0.78
CA ILE A 186 -2.85 -5.09 -1.48
C ILE A 186 -2.29 -4.59 -2.82
N LEU A 187 -2.99 -4.87 -3.91
CA LEU A 187 -2.57 -4.50 -5.26
C LEU A 187 -3.53 -3.47 -5.86
N PRO A 188 -3.27 -2.18 -5.67
CA PRO A 188 -4.03 -1.15 -6.34
C PRO A 188 -3.84 -1.17 -7.86
N ALA A 189 -4.89 -0.79 -8.60
CA ALA A 189 -4.78 -0.25 -9.94
C ALA A 189 -4.49 1.27 -9.87
N GLN A 190 -5.07 2.05 -10.78
CA GLN A 190 -4.89 3.50 -10.80
C GLN A 190 -5.70 4.15 -9.68
N VAL A 191 -5.00 4.53 -8.62
CA VAL A 191 -5.54 5.34 -7.52
C VAL A 191 -5.15 6.80 -7.75
N TRP A 192 -6.11 7.71 -7.62
CA TRP A 192 -5.90 9.13 -7.82
C TRP A 192 -4.86 9.70 -6.86
N ASN A 193 -3.91 10.44 -7.40
CA ASN A 193 -2.85 11.10 -6.65
C ASN A 193 -2.33 12.32 -7.42
N ALA A 194 -1.57 13.19 -6.75
CA ALA A 194 -1.05 14.42 -7.33
C ALA A 194 -0.21 14.20 -8.61
N GLY A 195 0.56 13.12 -8.69
CA GLY A 195 1.34 12.79 -9.89
C GLY A 195 0.46 12.37 -11.07
N LEU A 196 -0.62 11.64 -10.81
CA LEU A 196 -1.59 11.28 -11.84
C LEU A 196 -2.40 12.50 -12.28
N GLU A 197 -2.75 13.38 -11.36
CA GLU A 197 -3.43 14.64 -11.63
C GLU A 197 -2.59 15.56 -12.53
N ALA A 198 -1.33 15.77 -12.19
CA ALA A 198 -0.41 16.56 -13.01
C ALA A 198 -0.26 16.00 -14.44
N ARG A 199 -0.21 14.67 -14.59
CA ARG A 199 -0.17 14.03 -15.92
C ARG A 199 -1.48 14.20 -16.70
N ALA A 200 -2.63 14.13 -16.03
CA ALA A 200 -3.93 14.33 -16.65
C ALA A 200 -4.15 15.76 -17.14
N GLN A 201 -3.48 16.75 -16.54
CA GLN A 201 -3.48 18.14 -17.02
C GLN A 201 -2.72 18.31 -18.34
N VAL A 202 -1.71 17.46 -18.57
CA VAL A 202 -0.88 17.50 -19.79
C VAL A 202 -1.45 16.64 -20.92
N ASP A 203 -2.04 15.49 -20.55
CA ASP A 203 -2.65 14.53 -21.49
C ASP A 203 -4.15 14.39 -21.26
N PRO A 204 -5.00 15.08 -22.08
CA PRO A 204 -6.45 15.01 -21.93
C PRO A 204 -7.06 13.60 -22.11
N HIS A 205 -6.35 12.72 -22.83
CA HIS A 205 -6.83 11.35 -23.12
C HIS A 205 -6.40 10.34 -22.04
N LEU A 206 -5.51 10.74 -21.13
CA LEU A 206 -4.97 9.85 -20.11
C LEU A 206 -6.08 9.24 -19.25
N ARG A 207 -7.08 10.06 -18.90
CA ARG A 207 -8.20 9.61 -18.07
C ARG A 207 -9.00 8.50 -18.76
N ASP A 208 -9.40 8.70 -20.00
CA ASP A 208 -10.20 7.74 -20.75
C ASP A 208 -9.42 6.45 -21.02
N THR A 209 -8.13 6.58 -21.37
CA THR A 209 -7.21 5.46 -21.56
C THR A 209 -7.12 4.58 -20.31
N PHE A 210 -7.05 5.18 -19.13
CA PHE A 210 -6.99 4.42 -17.89
C PHE A 210 -8.34 3.83 -17.50
N LEU A 211 -9.42 4.60 -17.63
CA LEU A 211 -10.78 4.15 -17.29
C LEU A 211 -11.24 3.00 -18.17
N TYR A 212 -10.79 2.94 -19.44
CA TYR A 212 -11.06 1.79 -20.28
C TYR A 212 -10.65 0.45 -19.66
N GLY A 213 -9.56 0.43 -18.87
CA GLY A 213 -9.07 -0.73 -18.13
C GLY A 213 -9.76 -0.99 -16.79
N ILE A 214 -10.68 -0.12 -16.32
CA ILE A 214 -11.24 -0.20 -14.97
C ILE A 214 -12.76 -0.39 -15.04
N PRO A 215 -13.29 -1.63 -14.92
CA PRO A 215 -14.72 -1.92 -15.09
C PRO A 215 -15.66 -1.13 -14.18
N ILE A 216 -15.26 -0.77 -12.97
CA ILE A 216 -16.08 0.04 -12.04
C ILE A 216 -16.29 1.48 -12.54
N GLY A 217 -15.59 1.92 -13.61
CA GLY A 217 -15.80 3.21 -14.28
C GLY A 217 -15.24 4.44 -13.59
N ARG A 218 -14.44 4.27 -12.54
CA ARG A 218 -13.75 5.38 -11.87
C ARG A 218 -12.33 5.01 -11.46
N PHE A 219 -11.49 6.01 -11.27
CA PHE A 219 -10.23 5.81 -10.55
C PHE A 219 -10.50 5.41 -9.10
N GLY A 220 -9.57 4.65 -8.53
CA GLY A 220 -9.51 4.46 -7.09
C GLY A 220 -9.29 5.79 -6.38
N HIS A 221 -9.87 5.95 -5.21
CA HIS A 221 -9.56 7.02 -4.27
C HIS A 221 -8.62 6.46 -3.18
N PRO A 222 -7.73 7.27 -2.58
CA PRO A 222 -6.92 6.80 -1.45
C PRO A 222 -7.73 6.13 -0.33
N ASP A 223 -8.95 6.60 -0.06
CA ASP A 223 -9.83 6.04 0.95
C ASP A 223 -10.41 4.66 0.61
N ASP A 224 -10.36 4.22 -0.64
CA ASP A 224 -10.82 2.87 -1.01
C ASP A 224 -10.00 1.76 -0.29
N ILE A 225 -8.79 2.10 0.21
CA ILE A 225 -7.96 1.15 0.96
C ILE A 225 -8.44 0.90 2.39
N ARG A 226 -9.20 1.84 2.99
CA ARG A 226 -9.46 1.91 4.44
C ARG A 226 -10.08 0.63 5.00
N GLY A 227 -11.19 0.18 4.41
CA GLY A 227 -11.89 -1.02 4.86
C GLY A 227 -11.05 -2.30 4.73
N LEU A 228 -10.34 -2.44 3.60
CA LEU A 228 -9.48 -3.58 3.35
C LEU A 228 -8.29 -3.63 4.32
N ALA A 229 -7.66 -2.49 4.59
CA ALA A 229 -6.53 -2.38 5.51
C ALA A 229 -6.95 -2.74 6.95
N VAL A 230 -8.06 -2.21 7.43
CA VAL A 230 -8.59 -2.51 8.76
C VAL A 230 -8.98 -3.99 8.88
N TRP A 231 -9.63 -4.57 7.85
CA TRP A 231 -9.93 -5.99 7.84
C TRP A 231 -8.68 -6.85 7.96
N LEU A 232 -7.66 -6.61 7.11
CA LEU A 232 -6.40 -7.36 7.14
C LEU A 232 -5.64 -7.19 8.48
N ALA A 233 -5.75 -6.03 9.12
CA ALA A 233 -5.13 -5.76 10.41
C ALA A 233 -5.85 -6.46 11.57
N SER A 234 -7.16 -6.68 11.46
CA SER A 234 -8.02 -7.20 12.52
C SER A 234 -7.94 -8.72 12.70
N ASP A 235 -8.53 -9.22 13.80
CA ASP A 235 -8.67 -10.65 14.05
C ASP A 235 -9.71 -11.32 13.12
N SER A 236 -10.56 -10.53 12.45
CA SER A 236 -11.48 -11.03 11.42
C SER A 236 -10.74 -11.61 10.21
N ALA A 237 -9.45 -11.28 10.03
CA ALA A 237 -8.57 -11.85 9.03
C ALA A 237 -7.59 -12.89 9.61
N SER A 238 -7.90 -13.51 10.75
CA SER A 238 -6.98 -14.43 11.45
C SER A 238 -6.53 -15.64 10.63
N PHE A 239 -7.33 -16.06 9.65
CA PHE A 239 -7.00 -17.18 8.74
C PHE A 239 -6.52 -16.70 7.35
N ILE A 240 -6.19 -15.40 7.21
CA ILE A 240 -5.75 -14.78 5.95
C ILE A 240 -4.28 -14.39 6.07
N THR A 241 -3.41 -15.14 5.38
CA THR A 241 -1.99 -14.84 5.23
C THR A 241 -1.51 -15.29 3.85
N GLY A 242 -0.50 -14.64 3.28
CA GLY A 242 -0.04 -14.86 1.90
C GLY A 242 -1.01 -14.36 0.82
N ALA A 243 -2.07 -13.68 1.20
CA ALA A 243 -3.06 -13.19 0.27
C ALA A 243 -2.51 -12.00 -0.54
N ILE A 244 -2.80 -12.04 -1.83
CA ILE A 244 -2.47 -10.99 -2.80
C ILE A 244 -3.80 -10.42 -3.29
N VAL A 245 -4.25 -9.33 -2.67
CA VAL A 245 -5.63 -8.83 -2.81
C VAL A 245 -5.67 -7.66 -3.80
N PRO A 246 -6.27 -7.82 -4.99
CA PRO A 246 -6.49 -6.71 -5.91
C PRO A 246 -7.45 -5.66 -5.31
N MET A 247 -7.07 -4.38 -5.42
CA MET A 247 -7.89 -3.20 -5.16
C MET A 247 -7.89 -2.37 -6.44
N ASP A 248 -8.56 -2.87 -7.48
CA ASP A 248 -8.30 -2.50 -8.87
C ASP A 248 -9.56 -2.16 -9.70
N GLY A 249 -10.72 -2.12 -9.05
CA GLY A 249 -11.99 -1.86 -9.74
C GLY A 249 -12.33 -2.88 -10.83
N GLY A 250 -11.79 -4.10 -10.72
CA GLY A 250 -12.01 -5.19 -11.67
C GLY A 250 -11.01 -5.22 -12.83
N ASN A 251 -9.93 -4.44 -12.77
CA ASN A 251 -8.95 -4.35 -13.85
C ASN A 251 -8.35 -5.72 -14.22
N LEU A 252 -7.87 -6.49 -13.23
CA LEU A 252 -7.30 -7.82 -13.46
C LEU A 252 -8.34 -8.87 -13.87
N ALA A 253 -9.60 -8.69 -13.50
CA ALA A 253 -10.68 -9.59 -13.89
C ALA A 253 -11.16 -9.36 -15.33
N LYS A 254 -10.86 -8.17 -15.89
CA LYS A 254 -11.26 -7.82 -17.24
C LYS A 254 -10.44 -8.59 -18.28
N ASN A 255 -11.13 -9.28 -19.18
CA ASN A 255 -10.48 -9.87 -20.34
C ASN A 255 -9.96 -8.78 -21.28
N GLY A 256 -8.69 -8.85 -21.65
CA GLY A 256 -8.02 -7.86 -22.52
C GLY A 256 -8.67 -7.66 -23.91
N GLY A 257 -9.46 -8.61 -24.39
CA GLY A 257 -10.25 -8.51 -25.63
C GLY A 257 -11.67 -7.97 -25.44
N GLY A 258 -12.12 -7.72 -24.23
CA GLY A 258 -13.52 -7.49 -23.88
C GLY A 258 -13.99 -6.04 -23.80
N GLY A 259 -13.85 -5.24 -24.85
CA GLY A 259 -14.43 -3.90 -24.93
C GLY A 259 -15.85 -3.81 -25.52
N TYR A 260 -16.63 -4.91 -25.52
CA TYR A 260 -17.88 -4.98 -26.29
C TYR A 260 -19.17 -4.64 -25.54
N LEU A 261 -19.12 -4.43 -24.22
CA LEU A 261 -20.34 -4.14 -23.45
C LEU A 261 -20.94 -2.76 -23.80
N ALA A 262 -20.12 -1.72 -23.92
CA ALA A 262 -20.63 -0.39 -24.25
C ALA A 262 -21.40 -0.33 -25.58
N PRO A 263 -20.89 -0.87 -26.72
CA PRO A 263 -21.65 -0.91 -27.96
C PRO A 263 -22.94 -1.74 -27.89
N ILE A 264 -23.00 -2.80 -27.07
CA ILE A 264 -24.19 -3.62 -26.88
C ILE A 264 -25.26 -2.87 -26.09
N ILE A 265 -24.86 -2.16 -25.05
CA ILE A 265 -25.77 -1.33 -24.22
C ILE A 265 -26.33 -0.18 -25.02
N GLU A 266 -25.50 0.54 -25.80
CA GLU A 266 -25.95 1.63 -26.67
C GLU A 266 -26.94 1.15 -27.76
N ARG A 267 -26.72 -0.05 -28.32
CA ARG A 267 -27.66 -0.65 -29.30
C ARG A 267 -28.99 -1.11 -28.67
N ALA A 268 -28.97 -1.52 -27.41
CA ALA A 268 -30.19 -1.88 -26.68
C ALA A 268 -31.03 -0.65 -26.35
N SER A 269 -30.41 0.44 -25.89
CA SER A 269 -31.07 1.71 -25.58
C SER A 269 -31.59 2.46 -26.82
N ALA A 270 -31.04 2.21 -28.01
CA ALA A 270 -31.48 2.81 -29.25
C ALA A 270 -32.69 2.06 -29.91
N ARG A 271 -33.17 0.97 -29.27
CA ARG A 271 -34.32 0.17 -29.76
C ARG A 271 -35.58 0.31 -28.89
N GLU A 272 -35.48 1.10 -27.80
CA GLU A 272 -36.62 1.58 -27.01
C GLU A 272 -37.03 3.02 -27.45
#